data_2c272ab41a7cedc46ec4f07eec8261a9
#
_entry.id   2c272ab41a7cedc46ec4f07eec8261a9
#
_cell.length_a   1.000
_cell.length_b   1.000
_cell.length_c   1.000
_cell.angle_alpha   90.00
_cell.angle_beta   90.00
_cell.angle_gamma   90.00
#
_symmetry.space_group_name_H-M   'P 1'
#
loop_
_entity.id
_entity.type
_entity.pdbx_description
1 polymer ?
#
loop_
_entity_poly.entity_id
_entity_poly.type
_entity_poly.pdbx_seq_one_letter_code
_entity_poly.pdbx_strand_id
1 'polypeptide(L)'
;MSLELYSHLTVYGSIYDTNHFLPKSEKFVAWTEENFDYVHYNPRKDIRRYGLSITSLDGGTSGVPDLDSLKDYNRENNTRLTERDFKTVTPVYEYPDLKKILDPIRPHLFRSHVLRLDSGGFFPPHRDFVGLTIDSFRLIIPLQNTNVPEFTFIVDDKIQHWVNGRVYFVDTAKMHYLFNAGFKPTYFIVLNVELNEVTLKYVTNELYHG
;
A
#
# COMPACT_ATOMS: atom_id res chain seq x y z
N MET A 1 6.55 -12.01 -20.16
CA MET A 1 5.53 -12.48 -19.18
C MET A 1 5.09 -11.37 -18.21
N SER A 2 5.96 -10.76 -17.38
CA SER A 2 5.53 -9.73 -16.42
C SER A 2 4.94 -8.46 -17.04
N LEU A 3 5.54 -7.92 -18.12
CA LEU A 3 4.99 -6.75 -18.84
C LEU A 3 3.66 -7.05 -19.52
N GLU A 4 3.48 -8.25 -20.02
CA GLU A 4 2.23 -8.70 -20.62
C GLU A 4 1.13 -8.79 -19.57
N LEU A 5 1.39 -9.42 -18.42
CA LEU A 5 0.45 -9.46 -17.31
C LEU A 5 0.10 -8.06 -16.78
N TYR A 6 1.08 -7.17 -16.70
CA TYR A 6 0.84 -5.79 -16.27
C TYR A 6 -0.06 -5.03 -17.26
N SER A 7 0.09 -5.27 -18.54
CA SER A 7 -0.77 -4.68 -19.56
C SER A 7 -2.24 -5.11 -19.42
N HIS A 8 -2.50 -6.33 -18.95
CA HIS A 8 -3.86 -6.77 -18.62
C HIS A 8 -4.48 -5.98 -17.45
N LEU A 9 -3.70 -5.61 -16.44
CA LEU A 9 -4.21 -4.75 -15.36
C LEU A 9 -4.49 -3.33 -15.84
N THR A 10 -3.57 -2.75 -16.59
CA THR A 10 -3.65 -1.35 -17.03
C THR A 10 -4.71 -1.09 -18.10
N VAL A 11 -5.27 -2.13 -18.73
CA VAL A 11 -6.42 -2.00 -19.64
C VAL A 11 -7.66 -1.45 -18.94
N TYR A 12 -7.78 -1.65 -17.63
CA TYR A 12 -8.86 -1.10 -16.80
C TYR A 12 -8.64 0.36 -16.40
N GLY A 13 -7.53 0.96 -16.81
CA GLY A 13 -7.16 2.35 -16.48
C GLY A 13 -6.12 2.45 -15.38
N SER A 14 -5.87 3.69 -14.93
CA SER A 14 -4.88 3.95 -13.87
C SER A 14 -5.37 3.57 -12.48
N ILE A 15 -6.69 3.47 -12.28
CA ILE A 15 -7.36 3.04 -11.05
C ILE A 15 -8.46 2.05 -11.43
N TYR A 16 -8.53 0.94 -10.68
CA TYR A 16 -9.57 -0.07 -10.85
C TYR A 16 -10.08 -0.56 -9.49
N ASP A 17 -11.42 -0.52 -9.29
CA ASP A 17 -12.07 -1.08 -8.10
C ASP A 17 -12.15 -2.62 -8.24
N THR A 18 -11.49 -3.33 -7.37
CA THR A 18 -11.43 -4.79 -7.39
C THR A 18 -12.68 -5.46 -6.82
N ASN A 19 -13.67 -4.69 -6.34
CA ASN A 19 -14.84 -5.15 -5.60
C ASN A 19 -14.56 -5.81 -4.24
N HIS A 20 -13.30 -5.98 -3.83
CA HIS A 20 -13.00 -6.39 -2.46
C HIS A 20 -13.23 -5.22 -1.50
N PHE A 21 -13.61 -5.54 -0.27
CA PHE A 21 -14.02 -4.53 0.69
C PHE A 21 -13.64 -4.87 2.13
N LEU A 22 -12.94 -3.95 2.80
CA LEU A 22 -12.68 -3.96 4.23
C LEU A 22 -13.81 -3.22 4.96
N PRO A 23 -14.77 -3.92 5.59
CA PRO A 23 -15.89 -3.28 6.24
C PRO A 23 -15.43 -2.50 7.48
N LYS A 24 -16.08 -1.38 7.76
CA LYS A 24 -15.83 -0.56 8.97
C LYS A 24 -14.34 -0.20 9.11
N SER A 25 -13.75 0.31 8.02
CA SER A 25 -12.33 0.67 7.96
C SER A 25 -11.89 1.62 9.09
N GLU A 26 -12.80 2.48 9.58
CA GLU A 26 -12.58 3.33 10.75
C GLU A 26 -12.34 2.54 12.05
N LYS A 27 -12.94 1.35 12.19
CA LYS A 27 -12.68 0.47 13.35
C LYS A 27 -11.32 -0.20 13.26
N PHE A 28 -10.90 -0.54 12.04
CA PHE A 28 -9.53 -1.01 11.81
C PHE A 28 -8.52 0.06 12.21
N VAL A 29 -8.73 1.32 11.78
CA VAL A 29 -7.86 2.44 12.18
C VAL A 29 -7.82 2.62 13.70
N ALA A 30 -8.97 2.66 14.36
CA ALA A 30 -9.04 2.79 15.82
C ALA A 30 -8.30 1.64 16.52
N TRP A 31 -8.48 0.41 16.05
CA TRP A 31 -7.79 -0.76 16.59
C TRP A 31 -6.27 -0.67 16.39
N THR A 32 -5.79 -0.22 15.23
CA THR A 32 -4.35 -0.06 15.00
C THR A 32 -3.74 1.03 15.88
N GLU A 33 -4.43 2.14 16.08
CA GLU A 33 -3.99 3.24 16.97
C GLU A 33 -3.97 2.82 18.45
N GLU A 34 -4.85 1.92 18.86
CA GLU A 34 -4.92 1.43 20.25
C GLU A 34 -3.83 0.38 20.56
N ASN A 35 -3.46 -0.44 19.59
CA ASN A 35 -2.65 -1.64 19.82
C ASN A 35 -1.22 -1.56 19.32
N PHE A 36 -0.86 -0.55 18.50
CA PHE A 36 0.45 -0.45 17.86
C PHE A 36 0.95 0.99 17.80
N ASP A 37 2.27 1.14 17.78
CA ASP A 37 2.94 2.40 17.52
C ASP A 37 3.18 2.58 16.03
N TYR A 38 2.70 3.69 15.48
CA TYR A 38 3.07 4.11 14.13
C TYR A 38 4.46 4.73 14.15
N VAL A 39 5.37 4.17 13.38
CA VAL A 39 6.75 4.66 13.29
C VAL A 39 6.95 5.56 12.07
N HIS A 40 7.93 6.42 12.14
CA HIS A 40 8.21 7.39 11.07
C HIS A 40 8.54 6.68 9.75
N TYR A 41 7.79 6.99 8.68
CA TYR A 41 8.06 6.44 7.36
C TYR A 41 9.21 7.21 6.69
N ASN A 42 10.27 6.52 6.33
CA ASN A 42 11.53 7.10 5.86
C ASN A 42 12.07 8.16 6.83
N PRO A 43 12.63 7.74 7.97
CA PRO A 43 13.00 8.63 9.07
C PRO A 43 14.10 9.66 8.72
N ARG A 44 14.75 9.49 7.57
CA ARG A 44 15.75 10.46 7.05
C ARG A 44 15.13 11.74 6.50
N LYS A 45 13.80 11.76 6.34
CA LYS A 45 13.07 12.92 5.82
C LYS A 45 12.10 13.43 6.88
N ASP A 46 12.19 14.69 7.20
CA ASP A 46 11.25 15.36 8.10
C ASP A 46 9.92 15.65 7.35
N ILE A 47 9.19 14.57 7.07
CA ILE A 47 7.85 14.62 6.48
C ILE A 47 6.92 13.89 7.42
N ARG A 48 5.77 14.49 7.74
CA ARG A 48 4.78 13.97 8.69
C ARG A 48 4.03 12.75 8.13
N ARG A 49 4.76 11.68 7.88
CA ARG A 49 4.24 10.38 7.44
C ARG A 49 4.78 9.28 8.33
N TYR A 50 3.86 8.41 8.70
CA TYR A 50 4.11 7.30 9.61
C TYR A 50 3.58 6.02 8.97
N GLY A 51 4.08 4.90 9.41
CA GLY A 51 3.65 3.61 8.91
C GLY A 51 3.56 2.57 10.02
N LEU A 52 2.85 1.50 9.70
CA LEU A 52 2.74 0.31 10.53
C LEU A 52 2.81 -0.91 9.61
N SER A 53 3.80 -1.77 9.79
CA SER A 53 4.05 -2.90 8.88
C SER A 53 2.94 -3.94 8.95
N ILE A 54 2.41 -4.35 7.80
CA ILE A 54 1.51 -5.53 7.64
C ILE A 54 2.36 -6.76 7.34
N THR A 55 3.43 -6.57 6.56
CA THR A 55 4.48 -7.57 6.33
C THR A 55 5.84 -6.98 6.64
N SER A 56 6.73 -7.77 7.20
CA SER A 56 8.08 -7.37 7.59
C SER A 56 9.10 -8.47 7.29
N LEU A 57 10.36 -8.26 7.63
CA LEU A 57 11.39 -9.31 7.54
C LEU A 57 11.19 -10.39 8.61
N ASP A 58 10.84 -9.99 9.83
CA ASP A 58 10.85 -10.84 11.03
C ASP A 58 9.45 -11.08 11.63
N GLY A 59 8.41 -10.45 11.08
CA GLY A 59 7.04 -10.51 11.61
C GLY A 59 6.77 -9.45 12.70
N GLY A 60 7.73 -8.61 13.01
CA GLY A 60 7.59 -7.49 13.95
C GLY A 60 7.02 -6.22 13.33
N THR A 61 6.74 -5.23 14.17
CA THR A 61 6.23 -3.91 13.79
C THR A 61 7.20 -2.77 14.09
N SER A 62 8.49 -3.08 14.25
CA SER A 62 9.53 -2.07 14.54
C SER A 62 9.68 -1.02 13.43
N GLY A 63 9.25 -1.36 12.21
CA GLY A 63 9.36 -0.50 11.04
C GLY A 63 10.77 -0.40 10.45
N VAL A 64 11.74 -1.14 10.96
CA VAL A 64 13.13 -1.15 10.47
C VAL A 64 13.48 -2.54 9.98
N PRO A 65 13.84 -2.69 8.70
CA PRO A 65 13.92 -1.68 7.63
C PRO A 65 12.62 -1.47 6.86
N ASP A 66 11.50 -2.04 7.33
CA ASP A 66 10.24 -2.18 6.59
C ASP A 66 9.69 -0.83 6.08
N LEU A 67 9.84 0.23 6.86
CA LEU A 67 9.33 1.56 6.55
C LEU A 67 10.42 2.57 6.18
N ASP A 68 11.65 2.09 5.99
CA ASP A 68 12.78 2.93 5.59
C ASP A 68 12.95 2.98 4.06
N SER A 69 13.82 3.87 3.60
CA SER A 69 14.33 3.85 2.23
C SER A 69 15.23 2.62 2.05
N LEU A 70 14.80 1.59 1.35
CA LEU A 70 15.61 0.38 1.14
C LEU A 70 16.96 0.70 0.47
N LYS A 71 16.99 1.69 -0.45
CA LYS A 71 18.22 2.13 -1.07
C LYS A 71 19.23 2.65 -0.04
N ASP A 72 18.78 3.48 0.88
CA ASP A 72 19.64 4.08 1.89
C ASP A 72 20.01 3.07 2.96
N TYR A 73 19.05 2.28 3.43
CA TYR A 73 19.29 1.21 4.39
C TYR A 73 20.30 0.18 3.86
N ASN A 74 20.14 -0.29 2.63
CA ASN A 74 21.08 -1.24 1.99
C ASN A 74 22.49 -0.68 1.91
N ARG A 75 22.64 0.59 1.52
CA ARG A 75 23.94 1.25 1.46
C ARG A 75 24.63 1.33 2.84
N GLU A 76 23.88 1.69 3.88
CA GLU A 76 24.40 1.90 5.24
C GLU A 76 24.69 0.59 5.97
N ASN A 77 23.92 -0.46 5.69
CA ASN A 77 24.05 -1.76 6.36
C ASN A 77 24.72 -2.83 5.50
N ASN A 78 25.21 -2.47 4.30
CA ASN A 78 25.83 -3.40 3.33
C ASN A 78 24.92 -4.61 3.03
N THR A 79 23.62 -4.37 2.86
CA THR A 79 22.61 -5.38 2.53
C THR A 79 22.13 -5.22 1.09
N ARG A 80 21.30 -6.16 0.61
CA ARG A 80 20.70 -6.13 -0.73
C ARG A 80 19.20 -6.45 -0.68
N LEU A 81 18.52 -5.97 0.35
CA LEU A 81 17.09 -6.17 0.53
C LEU A 81 16.30 -5.54 -0.62
N THR A 82 15.27 -6.24 -1.01
CA THR A 82 14.28 -5.83 -2.02
C THR A 82 12.88 -5.82 -1.39
N GLU A 83 11.89 -5.29 -2.07
CA GLU A 83 10.49 -5.35 -1.63
C GLU A 83 10.02 -6.81 -1.37
N ARG A 84 10.60 -7.78 -2.09
CA ARG A 84 10.25 -9.20 -2.04
C ARG A 84 10.69 -9.94 -0.77
N ASP A 85 11.59 -9.36 0.00
CA ASP A 85 12.13 -9.99 1.21
C ASP A 85 11.16 -9.87 2.39
N PHE A 86 10.23 -8.92 2.34
CA PHE A 86 9.28 -8.60 3.41
C PHE A 86 7.99 -9.43 3.28
N LYS A 87 8.05 -10.70 3.62
CA LYS A 87 6.95 -11.67 3.44
C LYS A 87 6.34 -12.19 4.73
N THR A 88 6.98 -11.93 5.87
CA THR A 88 6.49 -12.40 7.17
C THR A 88 5.37 -11.48 7.63
N VAL A 89 4.18 -12.04 7.85
CA VAL A 89 3.05 -11.26 8.34
C VAL A 89 3.26 -10.83 9.78
N THR A 90 2.82 -9.61 10.10
CA THR A 90 2.86 -9.04 11.44
C THR A 90 1.52 -9.29 12.16
N PRO A 91 1.41 -8.99 13.48
CA PRO A 91 0.12 -9.05 14.18
C PRO A 91 -0.97 -8.15 13.56
N VAL A 92 -0.61 -7.11 12.81
CA VAL A 92 -1.57 -6.24 12.10
C VAL A 92 -2.37 -7.01 11.05
N TYR A 93 -1.72 -7.98 10.39
CA TYR A 93 -2.37 -8.86 9.41
C TYR A 93 -3.52 -9.68 10.02
N GLU A 94 -3.44 -10.01 11.30
CA GLU A 94 -4.40 -10.88 11.98
C GLU A 94 -5.74 -10.19 12.30
N TYR A 95 -5.92 -8.90 11.95
CA TYR A 95 -7.23 -8.26 12.04
C TYR A 95 -8.24 -9.03 11.16
N PRO A 96 -9.36 -9.54 11.71
CA PRO A 96 -10.17 -10.55 11.04
C PRO A 96 -10.66 -10.18 9.63
N ASP A 97 -11.15 -8.95 9.46
CA ASP A 97 -11.66 -8.50 8.16
C ASP A 97 -10.53 -8.24 7.16
N LEU A 98 -9.36 -7.75 7.60
CA LEU A 98 -8.19 -7.60 6.75
C LEU A 98 -7.64 -8.95 6.31
N LYS A 99 -7.48 -9.87 7.26
CA LYS A 99 -7.02 -11.24 7.01
C LYS A 99 -7.89 -11.93 5.95
N LYS A 100 -9.21 -11.85 6.10
CA LYS A 100 -10.15 -12.44 5.15
C LYS A 100 -9.94 -11.95 3.71
N ILE A 101 -9.62 -10.67 3.54
CA ILE A 101 -9.34 -10.09 2.22
C ILE A 101 -7.99 -10.56 1.68
N LEU A 102 -6.97 -10.62 2.54
CA LEU A 102 -5.59 -10.85 2.11
C LEU A 102 -5.18 -12.32 2.04
N ASP A 103 -5.86 -13.23 2.76
CA ASP A 103 -5.52 -14.67 2.77
C ASP A 103 -5.41 -15.28 1.36
N PRO A 104 -6.28 -14.94 0.38
CA PRO A 104 -6.16 -15.48 -0.99
C PRO A 104 -4.87 -15.13 -1.71
N ILE A 105 -4.25 -13.98 -1.36
CA ILE A 105 -3.02 -13.48 -1.99
C ILE A 105 -1.84 -13.43 -1.02
N ARG A 106 -1.98 -13.96 0.19
CA ARG A 106 -0.94 -13.93 1.24
C ARG A 106 0.45 -14.35 0.76
N PRO A 107 0.62 -15.46 0.00
CA PRO A 107 1.94 -15.89 -0.47
C PRO A 107 2.61 -14.91 -1.44
N HIS A 108 1.82 -14.00 -1.99
CA HIS A 108 2.20 -13.03 -3.00
C HIS A 108 2.33 -11.60 -2.46
N LEU A 109 2.17 -11.41 -1.14
CA LEU A 109 2.38 -10.12 -0.51
C LEU A 109 3.88 -9.89 -0.31
N PHE A 110 4.31 -8.69 -0.70
CA PHE A 110 5.63 -8.14 -0.42
C PHE A 110 5.51 -7.07 0.66
N ARG A 111 6.47 -6.16 0.76
CA ARG A 111 6.51 -5.06 1.74
C ARG A 111 5.21 -4.24 1.73
N SER A 112 4.33 -4.51 2.67
CA SER A 112 3.00 -3.91 2.79
C SER A 112 2.79 -3.27 4.16
N HIS A 113 2.08 -2.14 4.20
CA HIS A 113 1.95 -1.37 5.43
C HIS A 113 0.67 -0.52 5.45
N VAL A 114 0.25 -0.16 6.65
CA VAL A 114 -0.68 0.95 6.86
C VAL A 114 0.12 2.24 6.83
N LEU A 115 -0.34 3.24 6.10
CA LEU A 115 0.21 4.59 6.10
C LEU A 115 -0.72 5.53 6.84
N ARG A 116 -0.11 6.39 7.66
CA ARG A 116 -0.74 7.53 8.32
C ARG A 116 -0.02 8.80 7.87
N LEU A 117 -0.76 9.76 7.33
CA LEU A 117 -0.27 11.10 7.03
C LEU A 117 -0.92 12.09 7.98
N ASP A 118 -0.13 12.72 8.82
CA ASP A 118 -0.59 13.82 9.64
C ASP A 118 -0.77 15.09 8.82
N SER A 119 -1.34 16.13 9.40
CA SER A 119 -1.54 17.41 8.75
C SER A 119 -0.24 17.96 8.15
N GLY A 120 -0.25 18.28 6.86
CA GLY A 120 0.93 18.71 6.09
C GLY A 120 1.81 17.54 5.59
N GLY A 121 1.47 16.30 5.91
CA GLY A 121 2.15 15.10 5.38
C GLY A 121 1.91 14.94 3.89
N PHE A 122 2.94 14.50 3.14
CA PHE A 122 2.84 14.35 1.69
C PHE A 122 3.79 13.30 1.14
N PHE A 123 3.49 12.84 -0.08
CA PHE A 123 4.45 12.19 -0.97
C PHE A 123 4.61 13.07 -2.21
N PRO A 124 5.84 13.45 -2.58
CA PRO A 124 6.08 14.28 -3.75
C PRO A 124 5.73 13.52 -5.03
N PRO A 125 5.56 14.22 -6.18
CA PRO A 125 5.37 13.57 -7.46
C PRO A 125 6.48 12.55 -7.75
N HIS A 126 6.09 11.30 -8.01
CA HIS A 126 7.02 10.21 -8.32
C HIS A 126 6.32 9.08 -9.09
N ARG A 127 7.12 8.12 -9.53
CA ARG A 127 6.69 6.83 -10.10
C ARG A 127 7.41 5.72 -9.35
N ASP A 128 6.73 4.64 -9.00
CA ASP A 128 7.33 3.54 -8.25
C ASP A 128 8.25 2.67 -9.11
N PHE A 129 7.91 2.51 -10.39
CA PHE A 129 8.65 1.65 -11.30
C PHE A 129 9.50 2.47 -12.25
N VAL A 130 10.83 2.29 -12.14
CA VAL A 130 11.81 2.89 -13.03
C VAL A 130 12.59 1.75 -13.68
N GLY A 131 12.18 1.33 -14.89
CA GLY A 131 12.89 0.29 -15.64
C GLY A 131 11.96 -0.69 -16.36
N LEU A 132 12.59 -1.72 -16.98
CA LEU A 132 11.91 -2.69 -17.85
C LEU A 132 11.26 -3.87 -17.10
N THR A 133 11.52 -4.05 -15.82
CA THR A 133 11.03 -5.22 -15.08
C THR A 133 9.96 -4.79 -14.10
N ILE A 134 8.71 -5.03 -14.45
CA ILE A 134 7.56 -4.88 -13.57
C ILE A 134 7.22 -6.28 -13.05
N ASP A 135 7.45 -6.53 -11.78
CA ASP A 135 7.24 -7.81 -11.13
C ASP A 135 6.24 -7.73 -9.96
N SER A 136 5.76 -6.54 -9.69
CA SER A 136 4.78 -6.25 -8.65
C SER A 136 3.88 -5.08 -9.05
N PHE A 137 2.78 -4.93 -8.32
CA PHE A 137 1.86 -3.81 -8.45
C PHE A 137 1.32 -3.38 -7.08
N ARG A 138 0.60 -2.27 -7.03
CA ARG A 138 0.02 -1.74 -5.79
C ARG A 138 -1.47 -1.98 -5.72
N LEU A 139 -1.92 -2.48 -4.55
CA LEU A 139 -3.30 -2.32 -4.12
C LEU A 139 -3.33 -1.27 -3.01
N ILE A 140 -4.31 -0.38 -3.08
CA ILE A 140 -4.53 0.66 -2.06
C ILE A 140 -5.92 0.48 -1.47
N ILE A 141 -6.00 0.53 -0.13
CA ILE A 141 -7.26 0.52 0.60
C ILE A 141 -7.33 1.84 1.38
N PRO A 142 -8.10 2.82 0.91
CA PRO A 142 -8.37 4.03 1.67
C PRO A 142 -9.15 3.69 2.94
N LEU A 143 -8.79 4.26 4.08
CA LEU A 143 -9.39 3.87 5.37
C LEU A 143 -10.19 5.01 6.01
N GLN A 144 -9.59 6.20 6.11
CA GLN A 144 -10.18 7.32 6.81
C GLN A 144 -9.60 8.64 6.34
N ASN A 145 -10.45 9.67 6.17
CA ASN A 145 -10.09 11.03 5.76
C ASN A 145 -9.33 11.09 4.43
N THR A 146 -9.77 10.34 3.42
CA THR A 146 -9.01 10.07 2.19
C THR A 146 -9.50 10.88 0.97
N ASN A 147 -10.34 11.90 1.16
CA ASN A 147 -10.92 12.67 0.06
C ASN A 147 -10.72 14.18 0.22
N VAL A 148 -10.86 14.89 -0.90
CA VAL A 148 -10.90 16.35 -0.93
C VAL A 148 -12.08 16.90 -0.12
N PRO A 149 -11.97 18.10 0.47
CA PRO A 149 -10.87 19.05 0.30
C PRO A 149 -9.65 18.80 1.20
N GLU A 150 -9.79 17.97 2.24
CA GLU A 150 -8.76 17.78 3.27
C GLU A 150 -7.56 16.97 2.77
N PHE A 151 -7.83 15.98 1.94
CA PHE A 151 -6.80 15.12 1.39
C PHE A 151 -6.90 15.01 -0.12
N THR A 152 -5.76 15.07 -0.79
CA THR A 152 -5.68 14.97 -2.25
C THR A 152 -4.74 13.84 -2.63
N PHE A 153 -5.22 12.92 -3.46
CA PHE A 153 -4.40 11.90 -4.10
C PHE A 153 -4.59 12.02 -5.62
N ILE A 154 -3.48 12.19 -6.33
CA ILE A 154 -3.47 12.38 -7.77
C ILE A 154 -2.72 11.22 -8.41
N VAL A 155 -3.33 10.64 -9.43
CA VAL A 155 -2.71 9.63 -10.31
C VAL A 155 -3.01 10.02 -11.74
N ASP A 156 -1.96 10.06 -12.59
CA ASP A 156 -2.09 10.40 -14.02
C ASP A 156 -2.86 11.71 -14.23
N ASP A 157 -2.47 12.74 -13.45
CA ASP A 157 -3.03 14.10 -13.43
C ASP A 157 -4.53 14.20 -13.05
N LYS A 158 -5.08 13.13 -12.45
CA LYS A 158 -6.48 13.10 -12.00
C LYS A 158 -6.57 12.98 -10.49
N ILE A 159 -7.36 13.85 -9.85
CA ILE A 159 -7.73 13.71 -8.44
C ILE A 159 -8.59 12.46 -8.27
N GLN A 160 -8.22 11.63 -7.30
CA GLN A 160 -8.95 10.42 -6.99
C GLN A 160 -10.00 10.67 -5.90
N HIS A 161 -11.15 10.03 -6.06
CA HIS A 161 -12.24 10.01 -5.09
C HIS A 161 -12.41 8.59 -4.59
N TRP A 162 -12.16 8.39 -3.32
CA TRP A 162 -12.08 7.08 -2.72
C TRP A 162 -13.36 6.71 -1.97
N VAL A 163 -13.70 5.43 -1.99
CA VAL A 163 -14.64 4.83 -1.04
C VAL A 163 -13.82 4.11 0.03
N ASN A 164 -13.90 4.56 1.27
CA ASN A 164 -13.15 3.97 2.38
C ASN A 164 -13.47 2.48 2.52
N GLY A 165 -12.45 1.68 2.70
CA GLY A 165 -12.52 0.22 2.77
C GLY A 165 -12.48 -0.51 1.42
N ARG A 166 -12.72 0.15 0.28
CA ARG A 166 -12.58 -0.48 -1.03
C ARG A 166 -11.13 -0.76 -1.36
N VAL A 167 -10.89 -1.89 -2.02
CA VAL A 167 -9.55 -2.28 -2.50
C VAL A 167 -9.41 -1.86 -3.95
N TYR A 168 -8.44 -1.01 -4.23
CA TYR A 168 -8.18 -0.50 -5.58
C TYR A 168 -6.84 -0.99 -6.10
N PHE A 169 -6.80 -1.48 -7.34
CA PHE A 169 -5.56 -1.48 -8.13
C PHE A 169 -5.21 -0.05 -8.48
N VAL A 170 -3.95 0.33 -8.30
CA VAL A 170 -3.43 1.64 -8.65
C VAL A 170 -2.19 1.49 -9.52
N ASP A 171 -2.23 2.04 -10.73
CA ASP A 171 -1.07 2.06 -11.64
C ASP A 171 -0.04 3.10 -11.17
N THR A 172 0.80 2.69 -10.23
CA THR A 172 1.88 3.54 -9.70
C THR A 172 3.09 3.69 -10.63
N ALA A 173 3.09 3.05 -11.80
CA ALA A 173 4.00 3.41 -12.90
C ALA A 173 3.65 4.76 -13.52
N LYS A 174 2.42 5.24 -13.33
CA LYS A 174 2.01 6.61 -13.64
C LYS A 174 2.48 7.58 -12.57
N MET A 175 2.64 8.86 -12.97
CA MET A 175 2.95 9.91 -12.03
C MET A 175 1.87 10.00 -10.95
N HIS A 176 2.27 9.91 -9.69
CA HIS A 176 1.34 10.02 -8.58
C HIS A 176 1.96 10.78 -7.41
N TYR A 177 1.10 11.42 -6.65
CA TYR A 177 1.45 12.19 -5.46
C TYR A 177 0.23 12.41 -4.59
N LEU A 178 0.47 12.74 -3.32
CA LEU A 178 -0.61 12.93 -2.36
C LEU A 178 -0.19 13.91 -1.26
N PHE A 179 -1.20 14.59 -0.70
CA PHE A 179 -1.01 15.61 0.31
C PHE A 179 -2.21 15.67 1.26
N ASN A 180 -1.93 15.70 2.57
CA ASN A 180 -2.93 15.94 3.60
C ASN A 180 -2.92 17.45 3.97
N ALA A 181 -3.89 18.19 3.44
CA ALA A 181 -4.14 19.59 3.76
C ALA A 181 -5.05 19.77 4.99
N GLY A 182 -5.67 18.70 5.46
CA GLY A 182 -6.60 18.71 6.58
C GLY A 182 -5.91 18.76 7.94
N PHE A 183 -6.70 18.89 9.00
CA PHE A 183 -6.22 18.90 10.38
C PHE A 183 -6.18 17.51 11.02
N LYS A 184 -6.88 16.54 10.42
CA LYS A 184 -6.94 15.17 10.90
C LYS A 184 -5.99 14.28 10.12
N PRO A 185 -5.42 13.24 10.73
CA PRO A 185 -4.64 12.25 10.01
C PRO A 185 -5.48 11.54 8.93
N THR A 186 -4.82 11.22 7.82
CA THR A 186 -5.35 10.38 6.74
C THR A 186 -4.72 9.01 6.84
N TYR A 187 -5.52 7.94 6.60
CA TYR A 187 -5.05 6.56 6.68
C TYR A 187 -5.40 5.78 5.43
N PHE A 188 -4.46 4.96 4.96
CA PHE A 188 -4.69 3.96 3.92
C PHE A 188 -3.69 2.80 4.04
N ILE A 189 -4.08 1.64 3.53
CA ILE A 189 -3.17 0.51 3.36
C ILE A 189 -2.55 0.59 1.99
N VAL A 190 -1.25 0.33 1.93
CA VAL A 190 -0.50 0.12 0.69
C VAL A 190 -0.01 -1.32 0.69
N LEU A 191 -0.49 -2.11 -0.27
CA LEU A 191 -0.06 -3.49 -0.48
C LEU A 191 0.83 -3.54 -1.71
N ASN A 192 2.00 -4.12 -1.56
CA ASN A 192 2.88 -4.49 -2.65
C ASN A 192 2.64 -5.95 -2.99
N VAL A 193 2.13 -6.22 -4.18
CA VAL A 193 1.64 -7.55 -4.57
C VAL A 193 2.45 -8.06 -5.76
N GLU A 194 2.90 -9.32 -5.67
CA GLU A 194 3.58 -9.99 -6.78
C GLU A 194 2.68 -10.04 -8.02
N LEU A 195 3.23 -9.74 -9.18
CA LEU A 195 2.52 -9.79 -10.45
C LEU A 195 2.59 -11.20 -11.04
N ASN A 196 1.50 -11.94 -10.95
CA ASN A 196 1.32 -13.26 -11.54
C ASN A 196 -0.16 -13.52 -11.87
N GLU A 197 -0.47 -14.68 -12.43
CA GLU A 197 -1.84 -15.02 -12.84
C GLU A 197 -2.81 -15.12 -11.66
N VAL A 198 -2.37 -15.59 -10.50
CA VAL A 198 -3.21 -15.71 -9.29
C VAL A 198 -3.64 -14.32 -8.81
N THR A 199 -2.68 -13.41 -8.70
CA THR A 199 -2.95 -12.05 -8.23
C THR A 199 -3.70 -11.22 -9.26
N LEU A 200 -3.48 -11.48 -10.56
CA LEU A 200 -4.27 -10.88 -11.63
C LEU A 200 -5.75 -11.29 -11.52
N LYS A 201 -6.02 -12.58 -11.37
CA LYS A 201 -7.39 -13.09 -11.17
C LYS A 201 -8.04 -12.52 -9.92
N TYR A 202 -7.29 -12.40 -8.83
CA TYR A 202 -7.78 -11.75 -7.61
C TYR A 202 -8.23 -10.31 -7.88
N VAL A 203 -7.45 -9.52 -8.60
CA VAL A 203 -7.79 -8.13 -8.93
C VAL A 203 -9.02 -8.05 -9.81
N THR A 204 -9.12 -8.90 -10.83
CA THR A 204 -10.24 -8.89 -11.80
C THR A 204 -11.47 -9.66 -11.33
N ASN A 205 -11.43 -10.28 -10.15
CA ASN A 205 -12.48 -11.15 -9.60
C ASN A 205 -12.81 -12.39 -10.48
N GLU A 206 -11.91 -12.82 -11.33
CA GLU A 206 -12.13 -14.02 -12.16
C GLU A 206 -12.08 -15.32 -11.35
N LEU A 207 -11.59 -15.28 -10.10
CA LEU A 207 -11.56 -16.43 -9.19
C LEU A 207 -12.92 -16.81 -8.58
N TYR A 208 -13.92 -15.91 -8.66
CA TYR A 208 -15.22 -16.08 -7.99
C TYR A 208 -16.34 -16.51 -8.93
N HIS A 209 -16.02 -16.84 -10.18
CA HIS A 209 -17.00 -17.34 -11.17
C HIS A 209 -16.82 -18.83 -11.49
N GLY A 210 -16.23 -19.59 -10.57
CA GLY A 210 -16.11 -21.03 -10.63
C GLY A 210 -17.06 -21.74 -9.69
#